data_05781ea960f2f1deb9f172fdcda000d5
#
_entry.id   05781ea960f2f1deb9f172fdcda000d5
#
_cell.length_a   1.000
_cell.length_b   1.000
_cell.length_c   1.000
_cell.angle_alpha   90.00
_cell.angle_beta   90.00
_cell.angle_gamma   90.00
#
_symmetry.space_group_name_H-M   'P 1'
#
loop_
_entity.id
_entity.type
_entity.pdbx_description
1 polymer ?
#
loop_
_entity_poly.entity_id
_entity_poly.type
_entity_poly.pdbx_seq_one_letter_code
_entity_poly.pdbx_strand_id
1 'polypeptide(L)'
;MARAFKVFTEDFGRFKPREHNLLKVPIAETIFEAWVGGHVYDRGVDGSECRWARVLTYDPPSRLVLSWDINPRWQIETDLNKTSEWEVRFTAETENRTRVEIERRNFERHGEGWESVRGGVDSDQGWPLYLQRFHDLFTGRAP
;
A
#
# COMPACT_ATOMS: atom_id res chain seq x y z
N MET A 1 13.53 -5.66 -12.71
CA MET A 1 12.96 -4.42 -12.17
C MET A 1 11.53 -4.16 -12.69
N ALA A 2 11.34 -4.17 -13.99
CA ALA A 2 10.00 -3.95 -14.57
C ALA A 2 8.97 -4.97 -14.08
N ARG A 3 9.34 -6.24 -13.98
CA ARG A 3 8.45 -7.30 -13.49
C ARG A 3 8.07 -7.09 -12.03
N ALA A 4 9.02 -6.70 -11.19
CA ALA A 4 8.72 -6.43 -9.77
C ALA A 4 7.73 -5.28 -9.61
N PHE A 5 7.93 -4.19 -10.36
CA PHE A 5 7.01 -3.06 -10.36
C PHE A 5 5.62 -3.49 -10.84
N LYS A 6 5.55 -4.25 -11.92
CA LYS A 6 4.29 -4.73 -12.48
C LYS A 6 3.53 -5.62 -11.49
N VAL A 7 4.21 -6.58 -10.85
CA VAL A 7 3.59 -7.45 -9.86
C VAL A 7 3.11 -6.64 -8.65
N PHE A 8 3.91 -5.69 -8.19
CA PHE A 8 3.52 -4.84 -7.06
C PHE A 8 2.23 -4.07 -7.34
N THR A 9 2.08 -3.51 -8.54
CA THR A 9 0.91 -2.71 -8.88
C THR A 9 -0.28 -3.54 -9.35
N GLU A 10 -0.08 -4.48 -10.28
CA GLU A 10 -1.19 -5.25 -10.87
C GLU A 10 -1.70 -6.36 -9.97
N ASP A 11 -0.82 -6.97 -9.18
CA ASP A 11 -1.16 -8.10 -8.31
C ASP A 11 -1.18 -7.71 -6.82
N PHE A 12 -1.34 -6.42 -6.52
CA PHE A 12 -1.32 -5.92 -5.14
C PHE A 12 -2.29 -6.68 -4.24
N GLY A 13 -3.50 -6.96 -4.73
CA GLY A 13 -4.52 -7.68 -3.97
C GLY A 13 -4.13 -9.10 -3.57
N ARG A 14 -3.14 -9.71 -4.26
CA ARG A 14 -2.69 -11.06 -3.96
C ARG A 14 -1.76 -11.14 -2.77
N PHE A 15 -1.08 -10.04 -2.43
CA PHE A 15 -0.17 -10.02 -1.28
C PHE A 15 -0.62 -9.09 -0.15
N LYS A 16 -1.61 -8.22 -0.38
CA LYS A 16 -2.17 -7.39 0.68
C LYS A 16 -2.83 -8.28 1.73
N PRO A 17 -2.52 -8.11 3.03
CA PRO A 17 -3.20 -8.88 4.09
C PRO A 17 -4.69 -8.59 4.12
N ARG A 18 -5.51 -9.61 3.87
CA ARG A 18 -6.99 -9.46 3.88
C ARG A 18 -7.56 -9.26 5.28
N GLU A 19 -6.80 -9.58 6.30
CA GLU A 19 -7.14 -9.29 7.69
C GLU A 19 -7.11 -7.79 7.99
N HIS A 20 -6.45 -6.97 7.14
CA HIS A 20 -6.48 -5.51 7.23
C HIS A 20 -7.70 -4.99 6.48
N ASN A 21 -8.84 -4.98 7.14
CA ASN A 21 -10.13 -4.70 6.51
C ASN A 21 -10.92 -3.68 7.32
N LEU A 22 -11.17 -2.50 6.75
CA LEU A 22 -12.00 -1.46 7.35
C LEU A 22 -13.48 -1.57 6.91
N LEU A 23 -13.78 -2.46 5.97
CA LEU A 23 -15.16 -2.73 5.56
C LEU A 23 -15.87 -3.57 6.62
N LYS A 24 -17.19 -3.52 6.61
CA LYS A 24 -18.02 -4.33 7.52
C LYS A 24 -18.29 -5.74 6.99
N VAL A 25 -17.82 -6.03 5.78
CA VAL A 25 -17.98 -7.30 5.09
C VAL A 25 -16.61 -7.80 4.62
N PRO A 26 -16.47 -9.10 4.27
CA PRO A 26 -15.20 -9.59 3.73
C PRO A 26 -14.79 -8.86 2.44
N ILE A 27 -13.48 -8.75 2.24
CA ILE A 27 -12.92 -8.15 1.02
C ILE A 27 -13.06 -9.16 -0.13
N ALA A 28 -13.74 -8.75 -1.21
CA ALA A 28 -13.81 -9.55 -2.43
C ALA A 28 -12.54 -9.39 -3.27
N GLU A 29 -12.03 -8.14 -3.40
CA GLU A 29 -10.82 -7.85 -4.13
C GLU A 29 -10.21 -6.53 -3.67
N THR A 30 -8.91 -6.35 -3.93
CA THR A 30 -8.21 -5.08 -3.74
C THR A 30 -7.77 -4.58 -5.11
N ILE A 31 -8.11 -3.33 -5.45
CA ILE A 31 -7.81 -2.73 -6.74
C ILE A 31 -6.73 -1.67 -6.57
N PHE A 32 -5.76 -1.67 -7.47
CA PHE A 32 -4.72 -0.66 -7.55
C PHE A 32 -4.85 0.04 -8.91
N GLU A 33 -5.33 1.27 -8.88
CA GLU A 33 -5.46 2.09 -10.09
C GLU A 33 -4.09 2.71 -10.41
N ALA A 34 -3.37 2.13 -11.35
CA ALA A 34 -1.96 2.40 -11.61
C ALA A 34 -1.77 3.63 -12.52
N TRP A 35 -2.18 4.81 -12.03
CA TRP A 35 -1.96 6.11 -12.66
C TRP A 35 -2.07 7.22 -11.62
N VAL A 36 -1.47 8.38 -11.89
CA VAL A 36 -1.55 9.53 -10.99
C VAL A 36 -3.03 9.95 -10.82
N GLY A 37 -3.45 10.10 -9.57
CA GLY A 37 -4.84 10.40 -9.23
C GLY A 37 -5.69 9.16 -9.01
N GLY A 38 -5.20 7.97 -9.35
CA GLY A 38 -5.88 6.71 -9.06
C GLY A 38 -5.90 6.39 -7.57
N HIS A 39 -6.71 5.43 -7.19
CA HIS A 39 -6.84 4.98 -5.79
C HIS A 39 -6.42 3.54 -5.63
N VAL A 40 -5.95 3.20 -4.41
CA VAL A 40 -5.86 1.82 -3.97
C VAL A 40 -7.04 1.60 -3.02
N TYR A 41 -7.88 0.63 -3.32
CA TYR A 41 -9.09 0.43 -2.52
C TYR A 41 -9.47 -1.04 -2.41
N ASP A 42 -10.15 -1.35 -1.31
CA ASP A 42 -10.74 -2.66 -1.08
C ASP A 42 -12.20 -2.62 -1.49
N ARG A 43 -12.66 -3.64 -2.23
CA ARG A 43 -14.06 -3.82 -2.55
C ARG A 43 -14.59 -5.03 -1.77
N GLY A 44 -15.69 -4.81 -1.04
CA GLY A 44 -16.36 -5.85 -0.29
C GLY A 44 -17.23 -6.74 -1.15
N VAL A 45 -17.63 -7.88 -0.62
CA VAL A 45 -18.52 -8.83 -1.31
C VAL A 45 -19.90 -8.26 -1.59
N ASP A 46 -20.30 -7.18 -0.91
CA ASP A 46 -21.55 -6.45 -1.12
C ASP A 46 -21.40 -5.24 -2.04
N GLY A 47 -20.22 -5.04 -2.63
CA GLY A 47 -19.93 -3.90 -3.52
C GLY A 47 -19.46 -2.64 -2.80
N SER A 48 -19.41 -2.63 -1.47
CA SER A 48 -18.87 -1.49 -0.72
C SER A 48 -17.39 -1.29 -1.00
N GLU A 49 -16.88 -0.05 -0.87
CA GLU A 49 -15.50 0.29 -1.18
C GLU A 49 -14.85 1.04 -0.02
N CYS A 50 -13.57 0.77 0.21
CA CYS A 50 -12.73 1.50 1.15
C CYS A 50 -11.50 2.00 0.42
N ARG A 51 -11.47 3.31 0.07
CA ARG A 51 -10.37 3.95 -0.66
C ARG A 51 -9.36 4.48 0.34
N TRP A 52 -8.31 3.69 0.61
CA TRP A 52 -7.39 3.98 1.70
C TRP A 52 -6.06 4.58 1.25
N ALA A 53 -5.81 4.69 -0.05
CA ALA A 53 -4.61 5.33 -0.59
C ALA A 53 -4.88 5.95 -1.95
N ARG A 54 -4.07 6.95 -2.31
CA ARG A 54 -4.07 7.61 -3.63
C ARG A 54 -2.69 7.50 -4.24
N VAL A 55 -2.63 7.41 -5.56
CA VAL A 55 -1.37 7.42 -6.30
C VAL A 55 -0.98 8.88 -6.54
N LEU A 56 0.10 9.33 -5.91
CA LEU A 56 0.60 10.70 -6.00
C LEU A 56 1.66 10.84 -7.09
N THR A 57 2.51 9.83 -7.26
CA THR A 57 3.54 9.76 -8.30
C THR A 57 3.56 8.36 -8.88
N TYR A 58 3.70 8.27 -10.20
CA TYR A 58 3.74 6.99 -10.91
C TYR A 58 4.83 7.02 -11.99
N ASP A 59 5.99 6.48 -11.67
CA ASP A 59 7.19 6.46 -12.53
C ASP A 59 7.66 5.01 -12.75
N PRO A 60 6.97 4.23 -13.59
CA PRO A 60 7.41 2.86 -13.85
C PRO A 60 8.75 2.84 -14.62
N PRO A 61 9.61 1.87 -14.39
CA PRO A 61 9.45 0.76 -13.44
C PRO A 61 10.18 1.02 -12.11
N SER A 62 10.52 2.26 -11.76
CA SER A 62 11.44 2.56 -10.69
C SER A 62 10.81 3.12 -9.42
N ARG A 63 9.68 3.84 -9.52
CA ARG A 63 9.21 4.61 -8.37
C ARG A 63 7.71 4.84 -8.41
N LEU A 64 7.07 4.76 -7.23
CA LEU A 64 5.71 5.28 -7.04
C LEU A 64 5.60 5.88 -5.64
N VAL A 65 4.70 6.85 -5.49
CA VAL A 65 4.39 7.47 -4.20
C VAL A 65 2.90 7.34 -3.96
N LEU A 66 2.55 6.82 -2.80
CA LEU A 66 1.17 6.63 -2.36
C LEU A 66 0.90 7.49 -1.12
N SER A 67 -0.33 7.97 -0.98
CA SER A 67 -0.80 8.54 0.28
C SER A 67 -1.28 7.41 1.20
N TRP A 68 -1.34 7.71 2.50
CA TRP A 68 -2.00 6.85 3.48
C TRP A 68 -3.21 7.62 4.01
N ASP A 69 -4.39 7.25 3.57
CA ASP A 69 -5.62 7.98 3.83
C ASP A 69 -6.43 7.42 5.01
N ILE A 70 -5.79 6.65 5.87
CA ILE A 70 -6.39 6.14 7.10
C ILE A 70 -5.92 7.00 8.27
N ASN A 71 -6.86 7.61 9.00
CA ASN A 71 -6.55 8.51 10.10
C ASN A 71 -6.24 7.75 11.41
N PRO A 72 -5.82 8.47 12.49
CA PRO A 72 -5.53 7.82 13.78
C PRO A 72 -6.70 7.08 14.42
N ARG A 73 -7.93 7.32 13.96
CA ARG A 73 -9.14 6.62 14.43
C ARG A 73 -9.47 5.41 13.57
N TRP A 74 -8.57 5.06 12.62
CA TRP A 74 -8.74 3.95 11.68
C TRP A 74 -9.97 4.13 10.80
N GLN A 75 -10.23 5.36 10.38
CA GLN A 75 -11.27 5.74 9.44
C GLN A 75 -10.63 6.45 8.24
N ILE A 76 -11.35 6.52 7.12
CA ILE A 76 -10.85 7.22 5.95
C ILE A 76 -10.82 8.71 6.22
N GLU A 77 -9.66 9.34 5.99
CA GLU A 77 -9.47 10.77 6.14
C GLU A 77 -10.04 11.49 4.92
N THR A 78 -10.87 12.49 5.15
CA THR A 78 -11.46 13.30 4.09
C THR A 78 -10.65 14.55 3.77
N ASP A 79 -9.77 14.98 4.68
CA ASP A 79 -8.87 16.11 4.45
C ASP A 79 -7.56 15.61 3.83
N LEU A 80 -7.35 15.91 2.55
CA LEU A 80 -6.20 15.41 1.79
C LEU A 80 -4.85 15.97 2.28
N ASN A 81 -4.87 17.01 3.12
CA ASN A 81 -3.66 17.57 3.73
C ASN A 81 -3.27 16.86 5.03
N LYS A 82 -4.12 15.97 5.53
CA LYS A 82 -3.90 15.21 6.78
C LYS A 82 -3.55 13.76 6.53
N THR A 83 -2.71 13.50 5.53
CA THR A 83 -2.30 12.15 5.14
C THR A 83 -0.78 12.05 5.12
N SER A 84 -0.28 10.87 5.45
CA SER A 84 1.14 10.55 5.28
C SER A 84 1.40 10.05 3.86
N GLU A 85 2.67 9.84 3.55
CA GLU A 85 3.09 9.40 2.22
C GLU A 85 4.03 8.21 2.30
N TRP A 86 4.02 7.40 1.26
CA TRP A 86 4.89 6.25 1.08
C TRP A 86 5.53 6.30 -0.29
N GLU A 87 6.83 6.31 -0.31
CA GLU A 87 7.58 6.16 -1.57
C GLU A 87 8.06 4.72 -1.67
N VAL A 88 7.72 4.06 -2.77
CA VAL A 88 8.20 2.72 -3.09
C VAL A 88 9.19 2.85 -4.22
N ARG A 89 10.44 2.40 -3.98
CA ARG A 89 11.54 2.48 -4.96
C ARG A 89 11.97 1.08 -5.37
N PHE A 90 12.14 0.89 -6.67
CA PHE A 90 12.60 -0.36 -7.26
C PHE A 90 13.96 -0.10 -7.91
N THR A 91 14.99 -0.84 -7.50
CA THR A 91 16.35 -0.69 -8.02
C THR A 91 16.87 -2.04 -8.48
N ALA A 92 17.28 -2.12 -9.74
CA ALA A 92 17.91 -3.33 -10.26
C ALA A 92 19.31 -3.47 -9.67
N GLU A 93 19.57 -4.55 -8.92
CA GLU A 93 20.90 -4.86 -8.40
C GLU A 93 21.67 -5.77 -9.36
N THR A 94 20.97 -6.74 -9.97
CA THR A 94 21.49 -7.62 -11.02
C THR A 94 20.35 -7.88 -12.00
N GLU A 95 20.61 -8.64 -13.07
CA GLU A 95 19.55 -9.04 -14.02
C GLU A 95 18.40 -9.78 -13.35
N ASN A 96 18.69 -10.51 -12.28
CA ASN A 96 17.72 -11.37 -11.60
C ASN A 96 17.34 -10.88 -10.19
N ARG A 97 17.83 -9.70 -9.78
CA ARG A 97 17.60 -9.21 -8.43
C ARG A 97 17.21 -7.74 -8.42
N THR A 98 16.08 -7.46 -7.82
CA THR A 98 15.55 -6.10 -7.64
C THR A 98 15.42 -5.79 -6.15
N ARG A 99 15.95 -4.63 -5.75
CA ARG A 99 15.73 -4.11 -4.41
C ARG A 99 14.43 -3.31 -4.39
N VAL A 100 13.58 -3.59 -3.41
CA VAL A 100 12.34 -2.85 -3.17
C VAL A 100 12.47 -2.15 -1.81
N GLU A 101 12.39 -0.83 -1.81
CA GLU A 101 12.51 -0.02 -0.60
C GLU A 101 11.26 0.83 -0.41
N ILE A 102 10.80 0.95 0.84
CA ILE A 102 9.66 1.79 1.19
C ILE A 102 10.12 2.83 2.20
N GLU A 103 9.92 4.10 1.86
CA GLU A 103 10.15 5.23 2.75
C GLU A 103 8.79 5.82 3.14
N ARG A 104 8.56 5.93 4.45
CA ARG A 104 7.34 6.48 5.02
C ARG A 104 7.68 7.85 5.58
N ARG A 105 6.82 8.84 5.31
CA ARG A 105 7.07 10.22 5.74
C ARG A 105 5.79 10.98 6.00
N ASN A 106 5.91 12.12 6.69
CA ASN A 106 4.83 13.07 6.93
C ASN A 106 3.70 12.52 7.81
N PHE A 107 4.01 11.59 8.73
CA PHE A 107 3.01 11.04 9.66
C PHE A 107 2.34 12.12 10.51
N GLU A 108 3.07 13.18 10.87
CA GLU A 108 2.55 14.29 11.68
C GLU A 108 1.37 15.01 11.02
N ARG A 109 1.20 14.87 9.71
CA ARG A 109 0.06 15.46 8.98
C ARG A 109 -1.27 14.86 9.41
N HIS A 110 -1.28 13.64 9.98
CA HIS A 110 -2.50 13.02 10.51
C HIS A 110 -3.09 13.77 11.70
N GLY A 111 -2.31 14.65 12.35
CA GLY A 111 -2.74 15.40 13.50
C GLY A 111 -2.62 14.61 14.80
N GLU A 112 -3.45 14.96 15.79
CA GLU A 112 -3.40 14.29 17.09
C GLU A 112 -3.58 12.78 16.94
N GLY A 113 -2.66 12.02 17.56
CA GLY A 113 -2.67 10.56 17.48
C GLY A 113 -1.86 9.97 16.33
N TRP A 114 -1.10 10.80 15.58
CA TRP A 114 -0.32 10.32 14.44
C TRP A 114 0.66 9.21 14.80
N GLU A 115 1.16 9.18 16.05
CA GLU A 115 2.08 8.15 16.50
C GLU A 115 1.47 6.75 16.44
N SER A 116 0.16 6.63 16.65
CA SER A 116 -0.51 5.33 16.55
C SER A 116 -0.59 4.83 15.09
N VAL A 117 -0.73 5.75 14.13
CA VAL A 117 -0.68 5.39 12.70
C VAL A 117 0.72 4.90 12.34
N ARG A 118 1.75 5.66 12.75
CA ARG A 118 3.14 5.26 12.54
C ARG A 118 3.44 3.90 13.15
N GLY A 119 3.03 3.68 14.40
CA GLY A 119 3.25 2.42 15.10
C GLY A 119 2.58 1.24 14.39
N GLY A 120 1.34 1.41 13.90
CA GLY A 120 0.65 0.37 13.16
C GLY A 120 1.29 0.06 11.81
N VAL A 121 1.68 1.09 11.06
CA VAL A 121 2.32 0.94 9.74
C VAL A 121 3.70 0.30 9.86
N ASP A 122 4.46 0.64 10.89
CA ASP A 122 5.81 0.12 11.13
C ASP A 122 5.83 -1.20 11.91
N SER A 123 4.70 -1.67 12.41
CA SER A 123 4.63 -2.93 13.16
C SER A 123 4.82 -4.15 12.24
N ASP A 124 4.98 -5.34 12.85
CA ASP A 124 5.09 -6.60 12.10
C ASP A 124 3.86 -6.88 11.24
N GLN A 125 2.71 -6.29 11.55
CA GLN A 125 1.46 -6.43 10.78
C GLN A 125 1.30 -5.34 9.73
N GLY A 126 2.17 -4.34 9.70
CA GLY A 126 2.16 -3.26 8.72
C GLY A 126 3.00 -3.59 7.48
N TRP A 127 3.79 -2.63 6.99
CA TRP A 127 4.57 -2.79 5.77
C TRP A 127 5.55 -3.97 5.78
N PRO A 128 6.19 -4.34 6.91
CA PRO A 128 7.02 -5.55 6.90
C PRO A 128 6.25 -6.79 6.45
N LEU A 129 4.99 -6.94 6.87
CA LEU A 129 4.14 -8.05 6.45
C LEU A 129 3.81 -7.97 4.95
N TYR A 130 3.46 -6.77 4.44
CA TYR A 130 3.18 -6.56 3.03
C TYR A 130 4.38 -6.94 2.17
N LEU A 131 5.58 -6.48 2.56
CA LEU A 131 6.81 -6.79 1.83
C LEU A 131 7.14 -8.27 1.86
N GLN A 132 6.94 -8.94 3.01
CA GLN A 132 7.17 -10.38 3.11
C GLN A 132 6.24 -11.16 2.18
N ARG A 133 4.96 -10.82 2.17
CA ARG A 133 3.98 -11.47 1.30
C ARG A 133 4.23 -11.15 -0.18
N PHE A 134 4.67 -9.94 -0.49
CA PHE A 134 5.09 -9.59 -1.85
C PHE A 134 6.28 -10.45 -2.28
N HIS A 135 7.29 -10.58 -1.43
CA HIS A 135 8.45 -11.41 -1.70
C HIS A 135 8.04 -12.86 -1.96
N ASP A 136 7.16 -13.41 -1.11
CA ASP A 136 6.70 -14.79 -1.23
C ASP A 136 5.94 -15.01 -2.53
N LEU A 137 5.07 -14.08 -2.91
CA LEU A 137 4.33 -14.13 -4.18
C LEU A 137 5.27 -14.08 -5.37
N PHE A 138 6.21 -13.12 -5.34
CA PHE A 138 7.15 -12.89 -6.45
C PHE A 138 8.08 -14.08 -6.67
N THR A 139 8.49 -14.76 -5.59
CA THR A 139 9.36 -15.93 -5.65
C THR A 139 8.61 -17.25 -5.82
N GLY A 140 7.26 -17.21 -5.87
CA GLY A 140 6.44 -18.41 -6.00
C GLY A 140 6.23 -19.19 -4.70
N ARG A 141 6.49 -18.59 -3.54
CA ARG A 141 6.31 -19.22 -2.22
C ARG A 141 4.94 -18.92 -1.59
N ALA A 142 4.16 -18.03 -2.19
CA ALA A 142 2.85 -17.70 -1.67
C ALA A 142 1.90 -18.91 -1.78
N PRO A 143 1.06 -19.13 -0.76
CA PRO A 143 0.04 -20.19 -0.82
C PRO A 143 -1.01 -19.90 -1.87
#